data_70d65f0bc8930eea452ca12a3e4641e7
#
_entry.id   70d65f0bc8930eea452ca12a3e4641e7
#
_cell.length_a   1.000
_cell.length_b   1.000
_cell.length_c   1.000
_cell.angle_alpha   90.00
_cell.angle_beta   90.00
_cell.angle_gamma   90.00
#
_symmetry.space_group_name_H-M   'P 1'
#
loop_
_entity.id
_entity.type
_entity.pdbx_description
1 polymer ?
#
loop_
_entity_poly.entity_id
_entity_poly.type
_entity_poly.pdbx_seq_one_letter_code
_entity_poly.pdbx_strand_id
1 'polypeptide(L)'
;MENIAKDLEARTIGLDDTFKFHCTACGKCCINREDILLNPRDLYRIAKHLSCTPLDVYQNYCESYIGSNTHVPIIRLKPKGHVKRCPFLKDRKCSVHEAKPGVCAMFPLGRYMKIDSDDYKKGNLDNPVVKYLIQPIDCGDSNCVHTVREWLSGFNIALEDQAFIRWHQEIARIGGILYKAEKKLSAPVMGKLWDTVLIQLYLNYDVTKDYLQQFEENAADLLTALQTVEMMMKGI
;
A
#
# COMPACT_ATOMS: atom_id res chain seq x y z
N MET A 1 12.26 14.22 -9.06
CA MET A 1 10.78 14.12 -9.00
C MET A 1 10.15 14.33 -10.39
N GLU A 2 10.59 15.29 -11.17
CA GLU A 2 10.02 15.59 -12.50
C GLU A 2 10.09 14.41 -13.50
N ASN A 3 11.16 13.62 -13.49
CA ASN A 3 11.31 12.42 -14.33
C ASN A 3 10.34 11.29 -13.95
N ILE A 4 10.05 11.13 -12.64
CA ILE A 4 9.10 10.11 -12.16
C ILE A 4 7.67 10.48 -12.58
N ALA A 5 7.29 11.75 -12.45
CA ALA A 5 5.98 12.22 -12.87
C ALA A 5 5.75 12.02 -14.36
N LYS A 6 6.75 12.33 -15.21
CA LYS A 6 6.69 12.11 -16.67
C LYS A 6 6.56 10.64 -17.03
N ASP A 7 7.30 9.75 -16.34
CA ASP A 7 7.20 8.30 -16.56
C ASP A 7 5.81 7.75 -16.17
N LEU A 8 5.26 8.19 -15.03
CA LEU A 8 3.91 7.82 -14.61
C LEU A 8 2.86 8.30 -15.62
N GLU A 9 2.95 9.54 -16.10
CA GLU A 9 2.04 10.08 -17.10
C GLU A 9 2.12 9.34 -18.43
N ALA A 10 3.32 8.99 -18.90
CA ALA A 10 3.52 8.25 -20.14
C ALA A 10 2.91 6.85 -20.13
N ARG A 11 2.79 6.22 -18.96
CA ARG A 11 2.19 4.90 -18.77
C ARG A 11 0.74 4.92 -18.32
N THR A 12 0.16 6.11 -18.14
CA THR A 12 -1.23 6.27 -17.69
C THR A 12 -2.20 5.73 -18.75
N ILE A 13 -3.20 4.99 -18.28
CA ILE A 13 -4.26 4.39 -19.08
C ILE A 13 -5.63 4.81 -18.52
N GLY A 14 -6.58 5.10 -19.40
CA GLY A 14 -7.95 5.45 -19.04
C GLY A 14 -8.78 4.23 -18.62
N LEU A 15 -9.90 4.47 -17.93
CA LEU A 15 -10.75 3.40 -17.39
C LEU A 15 -11.35 2.51 -18.48
N ASP A 16 -11.65 3.08 -19.63
CA ASP A 16 -12.29 2.39 -20.74
C ASP A 16 -11.29 2.04 -21.88
N ASP A 17 -10.00 2.38 -21.70
CA ASP A 17 -8.95 1.96 -22.59
C ASP A 17 -8.65 0.47 -22.40
N THR A 18 -8.17 -0.17 -23.46
CA THR A 18 -7.92 -1.60 -23.48
C THR A 18 -6.43 -1.93 -23.33
N PHE A 19 -6.16 -3.06 -22.71
CA PHE A 19 -4.85 -3.70 -22.66
C PHE A 19 -4.98 -5.21 -22.87
N LYS A 20 -3.86 -5.84 -23.30
CA LYS A 20 -3.82 -7.29 -23.54
C LYS A 20 -3.06 -7.98 -22.43
N PHE A 21 -3.71 -8.89 -21.73
CA PHE A 21 -3.08 -9.72 -20.72
C PHE A 21 -3.94 -10.94 -20.38
N HIS A 22 -3.31 -12.10 -20.31
CA HIS A 22 -3.93 -13.31 -19.78
C HIS A 22 -2.98 -13.98 -18.79
N CYS A 23 -3.45 -14.19 -17.57
CA CYS A 23 -2.67 -14.84 -16.52
C CYS A 23 -2.61 -16.35 -16.71
N THR A 24 -1.46 -16.88 -17.11
CA THR A 24 -1.23 -18.32 -17.30
C THR A 24 -0.84 -19.04 -16.01
N ALA A 25 -0.94 -18.40 -14.85
CA ALA A 25 -0.51 -18.92 -13.55
C ALA A 25 0.96 -19.42 -13.53
N CYS A 26 1.82 -18.80 -14.33
CA CYS A 26 3.22 -19.21 -14.48
C CYS A 26 4.08 -18.99 -13.22
N GLY A 27 3.60 -18.22 -12.26
CA GLY A 27 4.29 -17.91 -11.00
C GLY A 27 5.45 -16.91 -11.11
N LYS A 28 5.75 -16.38 -12.31
CA LYS A 28 6.85 -15.39 -12.49
C LYS A 28 6.65 -14.14 -11.63
N CYS A 29 5.42 -13.63 -11.53
CA CYS A 29 5.09 -12.50 -10.68
C CYS A 29 5.25 -12.75 -9.16
N CYS A 30 5.59 -13.98 -8.76
CA CYS A 30 5.85 -14.39 -7.38
C CYS A 30 7.31 -14.75 -7.12
N ILE A 31 8.21 -14.55 -8.08
CA ILE A 31 9.64 -14.89 -8.00
C ILE A 31 10.45 -13.63 -8.31
N ASN A 32 11.60 -13.46 -7.66
CA ASN A 32 12.43 -12.27 -7.71
C ASN A 32 11.68 -10.97 -7.35
N ARG A 33 10.78 -11.06 -6.38
CA ARG A 33 9.97 -9.92 -5.94
C ARG A 33 10.33 -9.52 -4.52
N GLU A 34 10.85 -8.31 -4.38
CA GLU A 34 11.14 -7.68 -3.10
C GLU A 34 10.28 -6.41 -2.91
N ASP A 35 9.38 -6.16 -3.83
CA ASP A 35 8.60 -4.95 -4.01
C ASP A 35 7.09 -5.15 -3.78
N ILE A 36 6.66 -6.27 -3.19
CA ILE A 36 5.26 -6.48 -2.86
C ILE A 36 4.95 -5.75 -1.55
N LEU A 37 4.66 -4.47 -1.70
CA LEU A 37 4.27 -3.60 -0.59
C LEU A 37 2.83 -3.89 -0.17
N LEU A 38 2.60 -3.88 1.14
CA LEU A 38 1.29 -4.11 1.73
C LEU A 38 0.79 -2.83 2.40
N ASN A 39 -0.44 -2.47 2.12
CA ASN A 39 -1.16 -1.49 2.92
C ASN A 39 -1.90 -2.19 4.09
N PRO A 40 -2.47 -1.46 5.05
CA PRO A 40 -3.18 -2.05 6.19
C PRO A 40 -4.34 -2.97 5.78
N ARG A 41 -5.08 -2.59 4.71
CA ARG A 41 -6.19 -3.41 4.20
C ARG A 41 -5.71 -4.75 3.63
N ASP A 42 -4.53 -4.79 3.04
CA ASP A 42 -3.94 -6.03 2.54
C ASP A 42 -3.65 -6.98 3.70
N LEU A 43 -3.04 -6.49 4.79
CA LEU A 43 -2.79 -7.28 6.01
C LEU A 43 -4.09 -7.77 6.63
N TYR A 44 -5.07 -6.89 6.80
CA TYR A 44 -6.40 -7.24 7.31
C TYR A 44 -7.06 -8.35 6.47
N ARG A 45 -7.07 -8.23 5.14
CA ARG A 45 -7.69 -9.23 4.25
C ARG A 45 -6.97 -10.58 4.29
N ILE A 46 -5.64 -10.56 4.31
CA ILE A 46 -4.84 -11.79 4.43
C ILE A 46 -5.09 -12.44 5.79
N ALA A 47 -5.09 -11.67 6.87
CA ALA A 47 -5.35 -12.17 8.21
C ALA A 47 -6.74 -12.80 8.33
N LYS A 48 -7.76 -12.14 7.80
CA LYS A 48 -9.13 -12.66 7.75
C LYS A 48 -9.22 -13.97 6.96
N HIS A 49 -8.56 -14.05 5.80
CA HIS A 49 -8.52 -15.25 4.97
C HIS A 49 -7.81 -16.43 5.65
N LEU A 50 -6.75 -16.14 6.38
CA LEU A 50 -5.97 -17.14 7.12
C LEU A 50 -6.54 -17.45 8.52
N SER A 51 -7.64 -16.79 8.91
CA SER A 51 -8.25 -16.90 10.25
C SER A 51 -7.26 -16.64 11.39
N CYS A 52 -6.45 -15.59 11.25
CA CYS A 52 -5.45 -15.16 12.22
C CYS A 52 -5.46 -13.63 12.39
N THR A 53 -4.57 -13.08 13.20
CA THR A 53 -4.47 -11.63 13.40
C THR A 53 -3.55 -10.97 12.36
N PRO A 54 -3.68 -9.65 12.10
CA PRO A 54 -2.71 -8.92 11.29
C PRO A 54 -1.27 -9.02 11.82
N LEU A 55 -1.09 -9.12 13.14
CA LEU A 55 0.21 -9.34 13.77
C LEU A 55 0.80 -10.70 13.37
N ASP A 56 0.01 -11.78 13.35
CA ASP A 56 0.46 -13.10 12.91
C ASP A 56 0.92 -13.07 11.45
N VAL A 57 0.18 -12.36 10.57
CA VAL A 57 0.59 -12.18 9.17
C VAL A 57 1.91 -11.42 9.09
N TYR A 58 2.04 -10.33 9.84
CA TYR A 58 3.25 -9.53 9.86
C TYR A 58 4.47 -10.35 10.30
N GLN A 59 4.36 -11.04 11.43
CA GLN A 59 5.47 -11.81 12.00
C GLN A 59 5.92 -12.98 11.12
N ASN A 60 4.98 -13.66 10.46
CA ASN A 60 5.28 -14.88 9.71
C ASN A 60 5.64 -14.64 8.24
N TYR A 61 5.16 -13.54 7.63
CA TYR A 61 5.24 -13.36 6.19
C TYR A 61 5.79 -12.01 5.74
N CYS A 62 6.00 -11.07 6.67
CA CYS A 62 6.37 -9.71 6.31
C CYS A 62 7.68 -9.26 6.97
N GLU A 63 8.18 -8.15 6.49
CA GLU A 63 9.21 -7.33 7.10
C GLU A 63 8.87 -5.86 6.88
N SER A 64 9.42 -4.96 7.70
CA SER A 64 9.19 -3.52 7.59
C SER A 64 10.50 -2.75 7.53
N TYR A 65 10.44 -1.56 6.94
CA TYR A 65 11.52 -0.59 6.91
C TYR A 65 10.92 0.81 6.88
N ILE A 66 11.73 1.83 7.20
CA ILE A 66 11.26 3.22 7.10
C ILE A 66 11.45 3.72 5.67
N GLY A 67 10.39 4.22 5.08
CA GLY A 67 10.42 4.77 3.73
C GLY A 67 11.20 6.08 3.68
N SER A 68 12.21 6.15 2.83
CA SER A 68 13.09 7.33 2.72
C SER A 68 12.36 8.61 2.28
N ASN A 69 11.25 8.48 1.53
CA ASN A 69 10.46 9.62 1.05
C ASN A 69 9.18 9.85 1.86
N THR A 70 8.67 8.80 2.49
CA THR A 70 7.40 8.86 3.25
C THR A 70 7.62 9.05 4.74
N HIS A 71 8.82 8.72 5.25
CA HIS A 71 9.20 8.78 6.68
C HIS A 71 8.34 7.91 7.61
N VAL A 72 7.52 7.02 7.04
CA VAL A 72 6.66 6.09 7.78
C VAL A 72 7.13 4.65 7.60
N PRO A 73 6.77 3.73 8.51
CA PRO A 73 6.96 2.30 8.30
C PRO A 73 6.26 1.83 7.03
N ILE A 74 6.97 1.08 6.22
CA ILE A 74 6.46 0.40 5.03
C ILE A 74 6.57 -1.09 5.27
N ILE A 75 5.48 -1.82 5.07
CA ILE A 75 5.47 -3.28 5.15
C ILE A 75 5.56 -3.88 3.75
N ARG A 76 6.37 -4.92 3.61
CA ARG A 76 6.44 -5.74 2.41
C ARG A 76 6.41 -7.21 2.75
N LEU A 77 6.03 -8.05 1.78
CA LEU A 77 6.18 -9.49 1.92
C LEU A 77 7.67 -9.84 1.99
N LYS A 78 8.04 -10.69 2.97
CA LYS A 78 9.41 -11.17 3.17
C LYS A 78 9.71 -12.30 2.18
N PRO A 79 10.60 -12.09 1.19
CA PRO A 79 10.90 -13.09 0.19
C PRO A 79 11.61 -14.30 0.80
N LYS A 80 11.36 -15.50 0.27
CA LYS A 80 11.97 -16.76 0.74
C LYS A 80 12.98 -17.32 -0.24
N GLY A 81 14.12 -17.77 0.28
CA GLY A 81 15.18 -18.46 -0.47
C GLY A 81 15.93 -17.60 -1.47
N HIS A 82 16.89 -18.23 -2.17
CA HIS A 82 17.77 -17.53 -3.12
C HIS A 82 17.03 -16.91 -4.32
N VAL A 83 15.91 -17.51 -4.74
CA VAL A 83 15.07 -17.00 -5.83
C VAL A 83 14.06 -15.97 -5.36
N LYS A 84 14.17 -15.48 -4.12
CA LYS A 84 13.31 -14.43 -3.55
C LYS A 84 11.82 -14.70 -3.83
N ARG A 85 11.38 -15.91 -3.49
CA ARG A 85 10.02 -16.37 -3.74
C ARG A 85 9.04 -15.74 -2.75
N CYS A 86 7.88 -15.32 -3.25
CA CYS A 86 6.76 -14.89 -2.40
C CYS A 86 6.42 -15.97 -1.35
N PRO A 87 6.24 -15.61 -0.06
CA PRO A 87 5.94 -16.58 0.99
C PRO A 87 4.62 -17.33 0.79
N PHE A 88 3.69 -16.77 0.02
CA PHE A 88 2.39 -17.37 -0.30
C PHE A 88 2.38 -18.21 -1.59
N LEU A 89 3.51 -18.34 -2.28
CA LEU A 89 3.59 -19.21 -3.46
C LEU A 89 3.75 -20.67 -3.02
N LYS A 90 2.70 -21.48 -3.24
CA LYS A 90 2.69 -22.94 -3.01
C LYS A 90 2.27 -23.63 -4.31
N ASP A 91 3.01 -24.63 -4.73
CA ASP A 91 2.70 -25.44 -5.93
C ASP A 91 2.36 -24.58 -7.16
N ARG A 92 3.16 -23.54 -7.40
CA ARG A 92 2.97 -22.54 -8.47
C ARG A 92 1.67 -21.73 -8.38
N LYS A 93 0.94 -21.78 -7.28
CA LYS A 93 -0.30 -21.04 -7.04
C LYS A 93 -0.18 -20.14 -5.81
N CYS A 94 -0.91 -19.03 -5.83
CA CYS A 94 -1.02 -18.15 -4.68
C CYS A 94 -1.95 -18.78 -3.63
N SER A 95 -1.42 -19.08 -2.44
CA SER A 95 -2.23 -19.67 -1.35
C SER A 95 -3.22 -18.70 -0.72
N VAL A 96 -3.10 -17.41 -1.01
CA VAL A 96 -4.03 -16.35 -0.57
C VAL A 96 -4.68 -15.68 -1.79
N HIS A 97 -5.01 -16.43 -2.83
CA HIS A 97 -5.46 -15.87 -4.11
C HIS A 97 -6.68 -14.94 -3.97
N GLU A 98 -7.65 -15.29 -3.14
CA GLU A 98 -8.86 -14.50 -2.90
C GLU A 98 -8.61 -13.23 -2.05
N ALA A 99 -7.55 -13.26 -1.25
CA ALA A 99 -7.12 -12.16 -0.40
C ALA A 99 -5.77 -11.57 -0.80
N LYS A 100 -5.30 -11.86 -2.04
CA LYS A 100 -3.99 -11.39 -2.49
C LYS A 100 -3.87 -9.87 -2.41
N PRO A 101 -2.65 -9.34 -2.13
CA PRO A 101 -2.41 -7.90 -2.04
C PRO A 101 -2.94 -7.14 -3.24
N GLY A 102 -3.39 -5.91 -3.04
CA GLY A 102 -3.96 -5.06 -4.09
C GLY A 102 -3.01 -4.92 -5.29
N VAL A 103 -1.70 -4.76 -5.05
CA VAL A 103 -0.71 -4.68 -6.12
C VAL A 103 -0.64 -5.97 -6.95
N CYS A 104 -0.86 -7.14 -6.33
CA CYS A 104 -0.91 -8.43 -7.02
C CYS A 104 -2.24 -8.66 -7.75
N ALA A 105 -3.34 -8.17 -7.17
CA ALA A 105 -4.67 -8.29 -7.77
C ALA A 105 -4.79 -7.43 -9.03
N MET A 106 -4.25 -6.21 -8.99
CA MET A 106 -4.31 -5.29 -10.13
C MET A 106 -3.33 -5.64 -11.24
N PHE A 107 -2.24 -6.36 -10.98
CA PHE A 107 -1.24 -6.62 -12.02
C PHE A 107 -1.89 -7.13 -13.33
N PRO A 108 -1.57 -6.60 -14.51
CA PRO A 108 -0.45 -5.70 -14.83
C PRO A 108 -0.74 -4.20 -14.61
N LEU A 109 -1.88 -3.84 -14.06
CA LEU A 109 -2.17 -2.45 -13.72
C LEU A 109 -1.46 -2.03 -12.43
N GLY A 110 -1.07 -0.78 -12.38
CA GLY A 110 -0.74 -0.05 -11.17
C GLY A 110 -1.71 1.12 -10.99
N ARG A 111 -1.71 1.73 -9.81
CA ARG A 111 -2.45 2.97 -9.57
C ARG A 111 -1.64 3.93 -8.73
N TYR A 112 -1.90 5.21 -8.91
CA TYR A 112 -1.35 6.27 -8.09
C TYR A 112 -2.38 7.36 -7.84
N MET A 113 -2.16 8.14 -6.80
CA MET A 113 -3.00 9.27 -6.45
C MET A 113 -2.33 10.56 -6.94
N LYS A 114 -3.08 11.36 -7.71
CA LYS A 114 -2.65 12.69 -8.16
C LYS A 114 -3.46 13.73 -7.39
N ILE A 115 -2.74 14.64 -6.75
CA ILE A 115 -3.30 15.82 -6.08
C ILE A 115 -2.79 17.03 -6.84
N ASP A 116 -3.62 18.05 -6.99
CA ASP A 116 -3.20 19.32 -7.59
C ASP A 116 -2.00 19.90 -6.83
N SER A 117 -1.06 20.48 -7.57
CA SER A 117 0.20 20.97 -6.98
C SER A 117 -0.01 22.12 -5.99
N ASP A 118 -1.02 22.95 -6.21
CA ASP A 118 -1.31 24.10 -5.33
C ASP A 118 -2.09 23.63 -4.09
N ASP A 119 -2.99 22.67 -4.23
CA ASP A 119 -3.64 22.02 -3.11
C ASP A 119 -2.61 21.29 -2.23
N TYR A 120 -1.72 20.50 -2.82
CA TYR A 120 -0.66 19.82 -2.08
C TYR A 120 0.24 20.77 -1.29
N LYS A 121 0.67 21.91 -1.89
CA LYS A 121 1.46 22.94 -1.20
C LYS A 121 0.73 23.57 -0.01
N LYS A 122 -0.60 23.67 -0.09
CA LYS A 122 -1.47 24.16 1.01
C LYS A 122 -1.78 23.08 2.05
N GLY A 123 -1.32 21.85 1.85
CA GLY A 123 -1.66 20.69 2.70
C GLY A 123 -3.09 20.17 2.50
N ASN A 124 -3.76 20.61 1.45
CA ASN A 124 -5.10 20.11 1.09
C ASN A 124 -4.96 18.80 0.30
N LEU A 125 -5.43 17.71 0.88
CA LEU A 125 -5.39 16.38 0.29
C LEU A 125 -6.80 15.85 -0.06
N ASP A 126 -7.83 16.71 -0.03
CA ASP A 126 -9.23 16.26 0.01
C ASP A 126 -9.80 15.87 -1.37
N ASN A 127 -9.19 16.34 -2.46
CA ASN A 127 -9.67 16.07 -3.82
C ASN A 127 -8.64 15.29 -4.67
N PRO A 128 -8.26 14.08 -4.27
CA PRO A 128 -7.32 13.29 -5.05
C PRO A 128 -7.99 12.69 -6.28
N VAL A 129 -7.24 12.61 -7.37
CA VAL A 129 -7.65 11.86 -8.57
C VAL A 129 -6.86 10.55 -8.63
N VAL A 130 -7.55 9.43 -8.64
CA VAL A 130 -6.93 8.11 -8.83
C VAL A 130 -6.66 7.92 -10.32
N LYS A 131 -5.41 7.63 -10.66
CA LYS A 131 -4.94 7.31 -12.01
C LYS A 131 -4.44 5.89 -12.07
N TYR A 132 -4.61 5.26 -13.22
CA TYR A 132 -4.14 3.91 -13.49
C TYR A 132 -3.02 3.93 -14.52
N LEU A 133 -2.12 2.96 -14.45
CA LEU A 133 -1.00 2.84 -15.38
C LEU A 133 -0.74 1.37 -15.72
N ILE A 134 -0.13 1.11 -16.88
CA ILE A 134 0.34 -0.22 -17.26
C ILE A 134 1.77 -0.41 -16.74
N GLN A 135 1.97 -1.51 -16.03
CA GLN A 135 3.30 -2.00 -15.63
C GLN A 135 3.94 -2.80 -16.78
N PRO A 136 5.28 -2.86 -16.85
CA PRO A 136 5.94 -3.79 -17.75
C PRO A 136 5.48 -5.23 -17.51
N ILE A 137 5.09 -5.92 -18.59
CA ILE A 137 4.54 -7.28 -18.54
C ILE A 137 5.63 -8.24 -19.02
N ASP A 138 6.09 -9.11 -18.12
CA ASP A 138 7.11 -10.14 -18.38
C ASP A 138 6.58 -11.57 -18.16
N CYS A 139 5.28 -11.71 -17.90
CA CYS A 139 4.62 -12.99 -17.62
C CYS A 139 3.23 -13.05 -18.25
N GLY A 140 2.62 -14.24 -18.26
CA GLY A 140 1.34 -14.46 -18.94
C GLY A 140 1.50 -14.45 -20.46
N ASP A 141 0.40 -14.21 -21.14
CA ASP A 141 0.34 -13.99 -22.59
C ASP A 141 -0.64 -12.84 -22.93
N SER A 142 -0.82 -12.56 -24.23
CA SER A 142 -1.67 -11.47 -24.73
C SER A 142 -3.00 -11.96 -25.35
N ASN A 143 -3.47 -13.15 -24.97
CA ASN A 143 -4.63 -13.78 -25.60
C ASN A 143 -5.98 -13.17 -25.19
N CYS A 144 -6.02 -12.40 -24.11
CA CYS A 144 -7.23 -11.73 -23.64
C CYS A 144 -7.08 -10.21 -23.70
N VAL A 145 -8.18 -9.55 -24.06
CA VAL A 145 -8.28 -8.08 -24.07
C VAL A 145 -9.22 -7.68 -22.93
N HIS A 146 -8.82 -6.69 -22.15
CA HIS A 146 -9.60 -6.16 -21.03
C HIS A 146 -9.61 -4.64 -21.07
N THR A 147 -10.67 -4.03 -20.59
CA THR A 147 -10.62 -2.63 -20.13
C THR A 147 -10.12 -2.57 -18.71
N VAL A 148 -9.62 -1.40 -18.29
CA VAL A 148 -9.23 -1.18 -16.88
C VAL A 148 -10.41 -1.44 -15.94
N ARG A 149 -11.58 -0.96 -16.31
CA ARG A 149 -12.83 -1.13 -15.55
C ARG A 149 -13.19 -2.60 -15.33
N GLU A 150 -13.20 -3.39 -16.41
CA GLU A 150 -13.50 -4.82 -16.34
C GLU A 150 -12.49 -5.58 -15.47
N TRP A 151 -11.20 -5.26 -15.62
CA TRP A 151 -10.13 -5.89 -14.85
C TRP A 151 -10.30 -5.63 -13.35
N LEU A 152 -10.53 -4.39 -12.95
CA LEU A 152 -10.73 -4.03 -11.55
C LEU A 152 -12.00 -4.69 -10.97
N SER A 153 -13.08 -4.70 -11.73
CA SER A 153 -14.34 -5.36 -11.34
C SER A 153 -14.14 -6.85 -11.09
N GLY A 154 -13.34 -7.53 -11.92
CA GLY A 154 -13.01 -8.94 -11.75
C GLY A 154 -12.32 -9.29 -10.43
N PHE A 155 -11.71 -8.30 -9.75
CA PHE A 155 -11.08 -8.44 -8.44
C PHE A 155 -11.82 -7.70 -7.31
N ASN A 156 -13.04 -7.23 -7.55
CA ASN A 156 -13.82 -6.44 -6.60
C ASN A 156 -13.07 -5.19 -6.10
N ILE A 157 -12.31 -4.54 -6.98
CA ILE A 157 -11.60 -3.30 -6.67
C ILE A 157 -12.46 -2.14 -7.17
N ALA A 158 -12.92 -1.30 -6.26
CA ALA A 158 -13.70 -0.11 -6.61
C ALA A 158 -12.84 0.90 -7.37
N LEU A 159 -13.43 1.59 -8.35
CA LEU A 159 -12.77 2.67 -9.10
C LEU A 159 -12.37 3.82 -8.18
N GLU A 160 -13.26 4.17 -7.26
CA GLU A 160 -13.04 5.13 -6.17
C GLU A 160 -12.86 4.37 -4.85
N ASP A 161 -11.72 3.68 -4.72
CA ASP A 161 -11.40 2.87 -3.54
C ASP A 161 -11.08 3.79 -2.35
N GLN A 162 -12.06 4.02 -1.48
CA GLN A 162 -11.92 4.88 -0.31
C GLN A 162 -10.80 4.41 0.63
N ALA A 163 -10.60 3.11 0.79
CA ALA A 163 -9.51 2.60 1.60
C ALA A 163 -8.12 2.96 1.02
N PHE A 164 -7.99 2.98 -0.32
CA PHE A 164 -6.77 3.42 -0.99
C PHE A 164 -6.57 4.93 -0.83
N ILE A 165 -7.60 5.72 -1.07
CA ILE A 165 -7.55 7.19 -0.99
C ILE A 165 -7.18 7.60 0.44
N ARG A 166 -7.93 7.13 1.43
CA ARG A 166 -7.73 7.48 2.84
C ARG A 166 -6.34 7.06 3.34
N TRP A 167 -5.89 5.86 2.98
CA TRP A 167 -4.55 5.41 3.30
C TRP A 167 -3.46 6.39 2.82
N HIS A 168 -3.52 6.82 1.56
CA HIS A 168 -2.50 7.73 1.00
C HIS A 168 -2.59 9.14 1.60
N GLN A 169 -3.78 9.63 1.90
CA GLN A 169 -3.96 10.90 2.61
C GLN A 169 -3.31 10.85 3.99
N GLU A 170 -3.56 9.79 4.76
CA GLU A 170 -3.01 9.68 6.11
C GLU A 170 -1.49 9.47 6.10
N ILE A 171 -0.97 8.67 5.18
CA ILE A 171 0.49 8.53 5.01
C ILE A 171 1.16 9.88 4.71
N ALA A 172 0.56 10.72 3.89
CA ALA A 172 1.11 12.04 3.59
C ALA A 172 1.09 12.96 4.83
N ARG A 173 0.00 12.96 5.61
CA ARG A 173 -0.13 13.75 6.84
C ARG A 173 0.87 13.28 7.91
N ILE A 174 0.87 11.99 8.21
CA ILE A 174 1.74 11.37 9.23
C ILE A 174 3.21 11.52 8.84
N GLY A 175 3.57 11.24 7.59
CA GLY A 175 4.92 11.39 7.08
C GLY A 175 5.46 12.81 7.22
N GLY A 176 4.60 13.83 6.97
CA GLY A 176 4.97 15.22 7.18
C GLY A 176 5.33 15.56 8.64
N ILE A 177 4.62 14.97 9.61
CA ILE A 177 4.92 15.13 11.04
C ILE A 177 6.21 14.39 11.41
N LEU A 178 6.35 13.15 10.97
CA LEU A 178 7.53 12.32 11.26
C LEU A 178 8.80 12.89 10.64
N TYR A 179 8.74 13.43 9.42
CA TYR A 179 9.87 14.14 8.80
C TYR A 179 10.38 15.31 9.64
N LYS A 180 9.47 16.05 10.27
CA LYS A 180 9.87 17.13 11.21
C LYS A 180 10.44 16.57 12.51
N ALA A 181 9.87 15.47 13.00
CA ALA A 181 10.30 14.80 14.22
C ALA A 181 11.71 14.21 14.09
N GLU A 182 12.05 13.60 12.96
CA GLU A 182 13.39 13.06 12.68
C GLU A 182 14.51 14.10 12.84
N LYS A 183 14.20 15.38 12.60
CA LYS A 183 15.18 16.48 12.71
C LYS A 183 15.39 16.97 14.13
N LYS A 184 14.51 16.62 15.06
CA LYS A 184 14.48 17.16 16.41
C LYS A 184 14.62 16.12 17.51
N LEU A 185 14.17 14.90 17.27
CA LEU A 185 14.11 13.86 18.27
C LEU A 185 15.27 12.87 18.15
N SER A 186 15.63 12.25 19.26
CA SER A 186 16.67 11.23 19.29
C SER A 186 16.22 9.93 18.62
N ALA A 187 17.15 9.14 18.10
CA ALA A 187 16.86 7.87 17.45
C ALA A 187 16.02 6.89 18.31
N PRO A 188 16.24 6.74 19.64
CA PRO A 188 15.36 5.89 20.45
C PRO A 188 13.92 6.37 20.53
N VAL A 189 13.70 7.70 20.55
CA VAL A 189 12.33 8.28 20.56
C VAL A 189 11.66 8.08 19.21
N MET A 190 12.40 8.32 18.11
CA MET A 190 11.90 8.05 16.77
C MET A 190 11.55 6.58 16.58
N GLY A 191 12.36 5.64 17.08
CA GLY A 191 12.03 4.20 17.04
C GLY A 191 10.67 3.91 17.65
N LYS A 192 10.39 4.47 18.84
CA LYS A 192 9.07 4.30 19.49
C LYS A 192 7.93 4.91 18.69
N LEU A 193 8.14 6.05 18.04
CA LEU A 193 7.13 6.67 17.18
C LEU A 193 6.83 5.80 15.96
N TRP A 194 7.85 5.27 15.29
CA TRP A 194 7.65 4.36 14.16
C TRP A 194 6.96 3.06 14.57
N ASP A 195 7.31 2.49 15.73
CA ASP A 195 6.62 1.32 16.28
C ASP A 195 5.15 1.61 16.56
N THR A 196 4.85 2.79 17.13
CA THR A 196 3.47 3.21 17.37
C THR A 196 2.69 3.34 16.08
N VAL A 197 3.28 3.96 15.04
CA VAL A 197 2.66 4.08 13.71
C VAL A 197 2.44 2.70 13.09
N LEU A 198 3.42 1.80 13.18
CA LEU A 198 3.31 0.43 12.66
C LEU A 198 2.16 -0.31 13.33
N ILE A 199 2.10 -0.28 14.65
CA ILE A 199 1.06 -0.99 15.40
C ILE A 199 -0.32 -0.40 15.10
N GLN A 200 -0.46 0.91 15.21
CA GLN A 200 -1.76 1.58 15.12
C GLN A 200 -2.34 1.52 13.71
N LEU A 201 -1.53 1.73 12.66
CA LEU A 201 -2.04 1.76 11.29
C LEU A 201 -2.10 0.40 10.62
N TYR A 202 -1.24 -0.56 10.99
CA TYR A 202 -1.17 -1.83 10.25
C TYR A 202 -1.66 -3.04 11.03
N LEU A 203 -1.53 -3.05 12.36
CA LEU A 203 -1.70 -4.27 13.15
C LEU A 203 -2.93 -4.25 14.07
N ASN A 204 -3.44 -3.07 14.41
CA ASN A 204 -4.53 -2.90 15.38
C ASN A 204 -5.90 -3.05 14.72
N TYR A 205 -6.22 -4.27 14.23
CA TYR A 205 -7.51 -4.57 13.60
C TYR A 205 -8.10 -5.87 14.12
N ASP A 206 -9.39 -5.83 14.39
CA ASP A 206 -10.25 -7.00 14.58
C ASP A 206 -10.81 -7.42 13.21
N VAL A 207 -10.41 -8.59 12.73
CA VAL A 207 -10.79 -9.11 11.40
C VAL A 207 -12.28 -9.47 11.29
N THR A 208 -13.03 -9.44 12.38
CA THR A 208 -14.48 -9.68 12.41
C THR A 208 -15.30 -8.41 12.17
N LYS A 209 -14.69 -7.22 12.35
CA LYS A 209 -15.33 -5.92 12.18
C LYS A 209 -15.04 -5.29 10.83
N ASP A 210 -15.74 -4.22 10.47
CA ASP A 210 -15.45 -3.48 9.23
C ASP A 210 -14.05 -2.85 9.26
N TYR A 211 -13.34 -2.98 8.14
CA TYR A 211 -11.97 -2.46 8.04
C TYR A 211 -11.92 -0.94 8.04
N LEU A 212 -12.77 -0.29 7.22
CA LEU A 212 -12.63 1.15 6.98
C LEU A 212 -12.95 1.96 8.23
N GLN A 213 -13.97 1.56 8.97
CA GLN A 213 -14.31 2.19 10.24
C GLN A 213 -13.13 2.12 11.22
N GLN A 214 -12.54 0.93 11.42
CA GLN A 214 -11.39 0.77 12.31
C GLN A 214 -10.18 1.58 11.83
N PHE A 215 -9.95 1.64 10.52
CA PHE A 215 -8.86 2.45 9.96
C PHE A 215 -9.04 3.94 10.29
N GLU A 216 -10.24 4.48 10.13
CA GLU A 216 -10.53 5.88 10.43
C GLU A 216 -10.33 6.18 11.94
N GLU A 217 -10.80 5.31 12.81
CA GLU A 217 -10.60 5.43 14.26
C GLU A 217 -9.10 5.39 14.61
N ASN A 218 -8.38 4.39 14.13
CA ASN A 218 -6.94 4.23 14.38
C ASN A 218 -6.12 5.42 13.85
N ALA A 219 -6.45 5.92 12.66
CA ALA A 219 -5.76 7.06 12.04
C ALA A 219 -6.01 8.36 12.82
N ALA A 220 -7.24 8.59 13.27
CA ALA A 220 -7.60 9.77 14.07
C ALA A 220 -6.88 9.80 15.41
N ASP A 221 -6.86 8.67 16.13
CA ASP A 221 -6.16 8.52 17.41
C ASP A 221 -4.66 8.75 17.24
N LEU A 222 -4.06 8.16 16.22
CA LEU A 222 -2.64 8.32 15.90
C LEU A 222 -2.30 9.78 15.57
N LEU A 223 -3.09 10.43 14.71
CA LEU A 223 -2.88 11.83 14.37
C LEU A 223 -2.96 12.75 15.59
N THR A 224 -3.90 12.51 16.48
CA THR A 224 -4.03 13.26 17.74
C THR A 224 -2.77 13.11 18.60
N ALA A 225 -2.27 11.90 18.76
CA ALA A 225 -1.03 11.63 19.48
C ALA A 225 0.19 12.32 18.83
N LEU A 226 0.32 12.22 17.50
CA LEU A 226 1.43 12.84 16.75
C LEU A 226 1.36 14.37 16.76
N GLN A 227 0.18 14.98 16.72
CA GLN A 227 0.01 16.43 16.88
C GLN A 227 0.48 16.91 18.25
N THR A 228 0.22 16.13 19.31
CA THR A 228 0.73 16.41 20.64
C THR A 228 2.27 16.41 20.66
N VAL A 229 2.88 15.43 20.01
CA VAL A 229 4.35 15.40 19.83
C VAL A 229 4.84 16.61 19.04
N GLU A 230 4.15 16.99 17.96
CA GLU A 230 4.50 18.17 17.15
C GLU A 230 4.41 19.48 17.99
N MET A 231 3.41 19.61 18.85
CA MET A 231 3.30 20.77 19.75
C MET A 231 4.44 20.82 20.76
N MET A 232 4.81 19.69 21.37
CA MET A 232 5.96 19.61 22.27
C MET A 232 7.28 20.00 21.58
N MET A 233 7.47 19.58 20.33
CA MET A 233 8.64 19.96 19.54
C MET A 233 8.72 21.46 19.19
N LYS A 234 7.61 22.21 19.21
CA LYS A 234 7.59 23.66 18.97
C LYS A 234 8.06 24.45 20.19
N GLY A 235 8.00 23.85 21.37
CA GLY A 235 8.47 24.44 22.64
C GLY A 235 9.94 24.20 22.94
N ILE A 236 10.61 23.42 22.11
CA ILE A 236 12.04 23.12 22.13
C ILE A 236 12.73 23.91 21.01
#